data_6bbac910542b194866d7983c84aa2769
#
_entry.id   6bbac910542b194866d7983c84aa2769
#
_cell.length_a   1.000
_cell.length_b   1.000
_cell.length_c   1.000
_cell.angle_alpha   90.00
_cell.angle_beta   90.00
_cell.angle_gamma   90.00
#
_symmetry.space_group_name_H-M   'P 1'
#
loop_
_entity.id
_entity.type
_entity.pdbx_description
1 polymer ?
#
loop_
_entity_poly.entity_id
_entity_poly.type
_entity_poly.pdbx_seq_one_letter_code
_entity_poly.pdbx_strand_id
1 'polypeptide(L)'
;SVVVDDPPEPFPSFRYRCDSSFETSQLEDMLIDKTAYGLFVIDRSESAYGLASGKRHHCQEHITSQVPSKHGRGGQSAQRFERLIEEAAHNFFKKSAERACAYWLPMIEDLKGIIIGGPGATKDFVVKNNYFHHEINKLIREPHFDVGYSNDSGLRELIQRAGGLMDQIELDVERRLVDNFLREVM
;
A
#
# COMPACT_ATOMS: atom_id res chain seq x y z
N SER A 1 -17.81 -38.06 1.67
CA SER A 1 -16.58 -37.44 2.16
C SER A 1 -15.84 -36.83 0.99
N VAL A 2 -15.40 -35.62 1.16
CA VAL A 2 -14.50 -34.93 0.21
C VAL A 2 -13.11 -34.97 0.84
N VAL A 3 -12.13 -35.46 0.12
CA VAL A 3 -10.72 -35.47 0.56
C VAL A 3 -9.97 -34.50 -0.32
N VAL A 4 -9.24 -33.59 0.28
CA VAL A 4 -8.34 -32.66 -0.41
C VAL A 4 -6.92 -33.21 -0.22
N ASP A 5 -6.40 -33.86 -1.25
CA ASP A 5 -5.16 -34.66 -1.14
C ASP A 5 -3.87 -33.82 -1.32
N ASP A 6 -3.94 -32.59 -1.81
CA ASP A 6 -2.75 -31.75 -1.99
C ASP A 6 -3.14 -30.27 -1.89
N PRO A 7 -3.24 -29.72 -0.66
CA PRO A 7 -3.53 -28.30 -0.50
C PRO A 7 -2.32 -27.47 -0.98
N PRO A 8 -2.53 -26.27 -1.52
CA PRO A 8 -1.46 -25.37 -2.00
C PRO A 8 -0.41 -25.05 -0.94
N GLU A 9 -0.79 -25.13 0.32
CA GLU A 9 0.09 -24.94 1.48
C GLU A 9 -0.21 -25.97 2.57
N PRO A 10 0.80 -26.36 3.37
CA PRO A 10 0.57 -27.24 4.51
C PRO A 10 -0.31 -26.53 5.55
N PHE A 11 -1.28 -27.24 6.13
CA PHE A 11 -2.12 -26.72 7.18
C PHE A 11 -1.26 -26.34 8.41
N PRO A 12 -1.39 -25.12 8.95
CA PRO A 12 -0.58 -24.67 10.08
C PRO A 12 -0.95 -25.37 11.39
N SER A 13 -2.14 -25.97 11.47
CA SER A 13 -2.58 -26.73 12.64
C SER A 13 -3.60 -27.79 12.26
N PHE A 14 -3.50 -28.95 12.90
CA PHE A 14 -4.54 -29.98 12.81
C PHE A 14 -5.73 -29.61 13.70
N ARG A 15 -6.91 -29.52 13.12
CA ARG A 15 -8.17 -29.31 13.85
C ARG A 15 -9.16 -30.41 13.49
N TYR A 16 -9.64 -31.10 14.52
CA TYR A 16 -10.81 -31.97 14.39
C TYR A 16 -11.99 -31.31 15.07
N ARG A 17 -13.08 -31.10 14.34
CA ARG A 17 -14.29 -30.49 14.85
C ARG A 17 -15.52 -31.26 14.34
N CYS A 18 -16.42 -31.65 15.25
CA CYS A 18 -17.74 -32.15 14.90
C CYS A 18 -18.74 -31.02 15.11
N ASP A 19 -19.21 -30.45 14.02
CA ASP A 19 -20.21 -29.37 14.03
C ASP A 19 -21.24 -29.60 12.92
N SER A 20 -22.31 -28.83 12.92
CA SER A 20 -23.34 -28.83 11.88
C SER A 20 -22.90 -28.21 10.56
N SER A 21 -21.77 -27.49 10.53
CA SER A 21 -21.15 -26.87 9.36
C SER A 21 -19.70 -27.29 9.23
N PHE A 22 -19.19 -27.34 7.98
CA PHE A 22 -17.78 -27.56 7.73
C PHE A 22 -16.96 -26.33 8.13
N GLU A 23 -15.83 -26.56 8.78
CA GLU A 23 -14.83 -25.52 9.05
C GLU A 23 -13.99 -25.36 7.77
N THR A 24 -14.28 -24.33 6.98
CA THR A 24 -13.63 -24.04 5.69
C THR A 24 -12.66 -22.88 5.78
N SER A 25 -12.56 -22.21 6.94
CA SER A 25 -11.79 -20.98 7.09
C SER A 25 -10.32 -21.10 6.65
N GLN A 26 -9.67 -22.22 6.95
CA GLN A 26 -8.27 -22.44 6.54
C GLN A 26 -8.14 -22.65 5.03
N LEU A 27 -9.11 -23.31 4.40
CA LEU A 27 -9.13 -23.45 2.93
C LEU A 27 -9.47 -22.14 2.25
N GLU A 28 -10.39 -21.37 2.81
CA GLU A 28 -10.72 -20.02 2.32
C GLU A 28 -9.53 -19.08 2.41
N ASP A 29 -8.75 -19.16 3.50
CA ASP A 29 -7.50 -18.39 3.65
C ASP A 29 -6.43 -18.80 2.63
N MET A 30 -6.38 -20.07 2.18
CA MET A 30 -5.48 -20.54 1.12
C MET A 30 -5.93 -20.15 -0.29
N LEU A 31 -7.24 -19.94 -0.49
CA LEU A 31 -7.82 -19.46 -1.75
C LEU A 31 -7.72 -17.94 -1.89
N ILE A 32 -7.42 -17.22 -0.81
CA ILE A 32 -7.16 -15.79 -0.89
C ILE A 32 -5.84 -15.60 -1.65
N ASP A 33 -5.95 -15.00 -2.81
CA ASP A 33 -4.81 -14.62 -3.65
C ASP A 33 -3.78 -13.88 -2.77
N LYS A 34 -2.57 -14.42 -2.64
CA LYS A 34 -1.50 -13.84 -1.82
C LYS A 34 -1.02 -12.48 -2.33
N THR A 35 -1.48 -12.10 -3.51
CA THR A 35 -1.14 -10.84 -4.13
C THR A 35 -1.73 -9.68 -3.34
N ALA A 36 -0.87 -8.75 -3.01
CA ALA A 36 -1.20 -7.60 -2.20
C ALA A 36 -1.03 -6.29 -2.98
N TYR A 37 -1.70 -5.25 -2.51
CA TYR A 37 -1.43 -3.88 -2.92
C TYR A 37 -0.66 -3.16 -1.82
N GLY A 38 0.43 -2.49 -2.18
CA GLY A 38 1.07 -1.53 -1.29
C GLY A 38 0.18 -0.31 -1.11
N LEU A 39 0.03 0.16 0.11
CA LEU A 39 -0.74 1.35 0.45
C LEU A 39 0.17 2.39 1.10
N PHE A 40 0.08 3.62 0.64
CA PHE A 40 0.84 4.74 1.21
C PHE A 40 -0.02 5.99 1.30
N VAL A 41 -0.09 6.59 2.48
CA VAL A 41 -0.71 7.90 2.68
C VAL A 41 0.27 8.85 3.33
N ILE A 42 0.29 10.10 2.87
CA ILE A 42 1.26 11.09 3.34
C ILE A 42 0.71 12.51 3.26
N ASP A 43 1.02 13.28 4.28
CA ASP A 43 0.96 14.73 4.27
C ASP A 43 2.24 15.33 4.88
N ARG A 44 2.23 16.60 5.30
CA ARG A 44 3.39 17.25 5.93
C ARG A 44 3.56 16.88 7.41
N SER A 45 2.52 16.40 8.06
CA SER A 45 2.47 16.12 9.49
C SER A 45 2.63 14.65 9.82
N GLU A 46 2.15 13.77 8.96
CA GLU A 46 2.16 12.32 9.18
C GLU A 46 2.18 11.52 7.90
N SER A 47 2.56 10.26 7.99
CA SER A 47 2.46 9.28 6.92
C SER A 47 2.19 7.90 7.49
N ALA A 48 1.49 7.07 6.72
CA ALA A 48 1.31 5.66 7.06
C ALA A 48 1.45 4.80 5.81
N TYR A 49 1.92 3.58 6.00
CA TYR A 49 2.02 2.60 4.93
C TYR A 49 1.67 1.20 5.40
N GLY A 50 1.31 0.36 4.45
CA GLY A 50 0.90 -1.00 4.73
C GLY A 50 0.56 -1.77 3.48
N LEU A 51 -0.28 -2.77 3.64
CA LEU A 51 -0.76 -3.67 2.59
C LEU A 51 -2.27 -3.79 2.61
N ALA A 52 -2.85 -3.98 1.43
CA ALA A 52 -4.20 -4.49 1.27
C ALA A 52 -4.15 -5.83 0.52
N SER A 53 -4.88 -6.82 1.02
CA SER A 53 -5.08 -8.11 0.37
C SER A 53 -6.55 -8.47 0.46
N GLY A 54 -7.24 -8.51 -0.68
CA GLY A 54 -8.68 -8.65 -0.72
C GLY A 54 -9.39 -7.56 0.10
N LYS A 55 -10.23 -7.96 1.05
CA LYS A 55 -10.96 -7.05 1.95
C LYS A 55 -10.18 -6.68 3.23
N ARG A 56 -9.01 -7.24 3.43
CA ARG A 56 -8.19 -7.02 4.64
C ARG A 56 -7.14 -5.96 4.34
N HIS A 57 -6.85 -5.12 5.31
CA HIS A 57 -5.69 -4.23 5.27
C HIS A 57 -4.89 -4.36 6.54
N HIS A 58 -3.61 -4.08 6.42
CA HIS A 58 -2.67 -4.04 7.53
C HIS A 58 -1.88 -2.75 7.44
N CYS A 59 -1.98 -1.91 8.47
CA CYS A 59 -1.11 -0.76 8.64
C CYS A 59 0.19 -1.24 9.28
N GLN A 60 1.30 -1.16 8.54
CA GLN A 60 2.61 -1.60 9.04
C GLN A 60 3.20 -0.57 9.98
N GLU A 61 3.17 0.70 9.60
CA GLU A 61 3.74 1.78 10.40
C GLU A 61 3.00 3.09 10.14
N HIS A 62 2.87 3.88 11.20
CA HIS A 62 2.44 5.26 11.18
C HIS A 62 3.59 6.14 11.68
N ILE A 63 4.01 7.11 10.88
CA ILE A 63 5.15 7.97 11.14
C ILE A 63 4.66 9.40 11.30
N THR A 64 4.92 10.01 12.44
CA THR A 64 4.64 11.43 12.68
C THR A 64 5.84 12.30 12.33
N SER A 65 5.56 13.41 11.68
CA SER A 65 6.57 14.41 11.34
C SER A 65 6.89 15.29 12.55
N GLN A 66 8.14 15.69 12.64
CA GLN A 66 8.60 16.72 13.58
C GLN A 66 8.76 18.09 12.88
N VAL A 67 8.19 18.25 11.69
CA VAL A 67 8.24 19.50 10.93
C VAL A 67 7.48 20.58 11.69
N PRO A 68 8.12 21.70 12.07
CA PRO A 68 7.45 22.77 12.76
C PRO A 68 6.32 23.36 11.90
N SER A 69 5.20 23.69 12.53
CA SER A 69 4.12 24.42 11.86
C SER A 69 4.61 25.83 11.48
N LYS A 70 4.11 26.36 10.36
CA LYS A 70 4.42 27.73 9.92
C LYS A 70 4.00 28.73 10.99
N HIS A 71 4.97 29.34 11.66
CA HIS A 71 4.69 30.50 12.50
C HIS A 71 4.74 31.78 11.65
N GLY A 72 3.59 32.43 11.47
CA GLY A 72 3.40 33.60 10.62
C GLY A 72 3.96 34.94 11.16
N ARG A 73 5.10 34.95 11.86
CA ARG A 73 5.76 36.18 12.27
C ARG A 73 6.87 36.52 11.27
N GLY A 74 6.62 37.53 10.46
CA GLY A 74 7.59 38.10 9.52
C GLY A 74 8.79 38.72 10.25
N GLY A 75 9.97 38.62 9.66
CA GLY A 75 11.20 39.22 10.14
C GLY A 75 12.39 38.71 9.32
N GLN A 76 13.56 39.29 9.49
CA GLN A 76 14.79 38.97 8.75
C GLN A 76 15.22 37.49 8.89
N SER A 77 14.75 36.78 9.91
CA SER A 77 14.94 35.34 10.13
C SER A 77 13.87 34.44 9.46
N ALA A 78 12.81 34.99 8.89
CA ALA A 78 11.70 34.23 8.31
C ALA A 78 12.16 33.33 7.16
N GLN A 79 13.01 33.83 6.25
CA GLN A 79 13.58 33.02 5.15
C GLN A 79 14.43 31.84 5.64
N ARG A 80 15.18 32.03 6.71
CA ARG A 80 15.95 30.94 7.31
C ARG A 80 15.05 29.87 7.91
N PHE A 81 13.99 30.26 8.59
CA PHE A 81 13.00 29.34 9.14
C PHE A 81 12.22 28.60 8.05
N GLU A 82 11.85 29.27 6.97
CA GLU A 82 11.20 28.61 5.82
C GLU A 82 12.08 27.52 5.23
N ARG A 83 13.38 27.79 5.00
CA ARG A 83 14.32 26.78 4.49
C ARG A 83 14.45 25.59 5.44
N LEU A 84 14.53 25.83 6.75
CA LEU A 84 14.60 24.76 7.76
C LEU A 84 13.32 23.91 7.76
N ILE A 85 12.16 24.53 7.61
CA ILE A 85 10.87 23.83 7.52
C ILE A 85 10.81 22.99 6.23
N GLU A 86 11.27 23.52 5.11
CA GLU A 86 11.33 22.79 3.84
C GLU A 86 12.31 21.62 3.91
N GLU A 87 13.50 21.82 4.45
CA GLU A 87 14.49 20.77 4.65
C GLU A 87 13.96 19.66 5.59
N ALA A 88 13.31 20.04 6.69
CA ALA A 88 12.69 19.09 7.60
C ALA A 88 11.57 18.29 6.91
N ALA A 89 10.75 18.94 6.05
CA ALA A 89 9.72 18.28 5.29
C ALA A 89 10.33 17.29 4.27
N HIS A 90 11.36 17.70 3.54
CA HIS A 90 12.09 16.81 2.62
C HIS A 90 12.67 15.59 3.33
N ASN A 91 13.31 15.79 4.48
CA ASN A 91 13.85 14.69 5.28
C ASN A 91 12.74 13.74 5.77
N PHE A 92 11.60 14.28 6.15
CA PHE A 92 10.45 13.50 6.54
C PHE A 92 9.90 12.65 5.36
N PHE A 93 9.70 13.25 4.18
CA PHE A 93 9.22 12.55 3.01
C PHE A 93 10.18 11.43 2.58
N LYS A 94 11.47 11.73 2.57
CA LYS A 94 12.52 10.75 2.26
C LYS A 94 12.49 9.57 3.23
N LYS A 95 12.48 9.84 4.53
CA LYS A 95 12.43 8.82 5.57
C LYS A 95 11.18 7.96 5.47
N SER A 96 10.01 8.57 5.20
CA SER A 96 8.74 7.85 5.05
C SER A 96 8.75 6.93 3.84
N ALA A 97 9.23 7.42 2.69
CA ALA A 97 9.36 6.63 1.47
C ALA A 97 10.40 5.51 1.62
N GLU A 98 11.56 5.77 2.22
CA GLU A 98 12.59 4.76 2.48
C GLU A 98 12.08 3.61 3.35
N ARG A 99 11.32 3.91 4.41
CA ARG A 99 10.73 2.88 5.29
C ARG A 99 9.69 2.05 4.57
N ALA A 100 8.81 2.68 3.81
CA ALA A 100 7.83 2.00 2.99
C ALA A 100 8.52 1.10 1.94
N CYS A 101 9.55 1.59 1.26
CA CYS A 101 10.34 0.80 0.31
C CYS A 101 11.01 -0.39 0.99
N ALA A 102 11.63 -0.21 2.15
CA ALA A 102 12.28 -1.29 2.90
C ALA A 102 11.29 -2.40 3.29
N TYR A 103 10.04 -2.04 3.54
CA TYR A 103 8.97 -2.99 3.84
C TYR A 103 8.51 -3.75 2.59
N TRP A 104 8.36 -3.08 1.44
CA TRP A 104 7.79 -3.69 0.23
C TRP A 104 8.81 -4.42 -0.64
N LEU A 105 10.08 -4.00 -0.67
CA LEU A 105 11.11 -4.62 -1.53
C LEU A 105 11.26 -6.14 -1.34
N PRO A 106 11.23 -6.71 -0.12
CA PRO A 106 11.33 -8.14 0.05
C PRO A 106 10.16 -8.95 -0.54
N MET A 107 9.02 -8.32 -0.74
CA MET A 107 7.78 -8.93 -1.27
C MET A 107 7.33 -8.32 -2.60
N ILE A 108 8.24 -7.71 -3.34
CA ILE A 108 7.91 -6.94 -4.55
C ILE A 108 7.22 -7.79 -5.63
N GLU A 109 7.54 -9.07 -5.71
CA GLU A 109 6.95 -10.02 -6.67
C GLU A 109 5.49 -10.33 -6.35
N ASP A 110 5.09 -10.22 -5.08
CA ASP A 110 3.72 -10.45 -4.62
C ASP A 110 2.84 -9.18 -4.74
N LEU A 111 3.45 -8.02 -5.10
CA LEU A 111 2.74 -6.76 -5.20
C LEU A 111 2.16 -6.54 -6.61
N LYS A 112 0.85 -6.46 -6.72
CA LYS A 112 0.13 -6.07 -7.96
C LYS A 112 0.31 -4.60 -8.32
N GLY A 113 0.52 -3.75 -7.31
CA GLY A 113 0.69 -2.32 -7.46
C GLY A 113 0.76 -1.60 -6.13
N ILE A 114 1.12 -0.32 -6.18
CA ILE A 114 1.18 0.56 -5.01
C ILE A 114 0.23 1.72 -5.24
N ILE A 115 -0.64 1.94 -4.28
CA ILE A 115 -1.67 2.96 -4.32
C ILE A 115 -1.31 4.05 -3.34
N ILE A 116 -1.31 5.30 -3.82
CA ILE A 116 -0.88 6.45 -3.05
C ILE A 116 -2.05 7.38 -2.79
N GLY A 117 -2.15 7.84 -1.56
CA GLY A 117 -3.15 8.80 -1.12
C GLY A 117 -2.58 9.85 -0.16
N GLY A 118 -3.42 10.80 0.15
CA GLY A 118 -3.11 11.85 1.11
C GLY A 118 -3.87 13.13 0.83
N PRO A 119 -3.99 14.03 1.81
CA PRO A 119 -4.63 15.32 1.61
C PRO A 119 -3.74 16.25 0.77
N GLY A 120 -4.37 16.98 -0.14
CA GLY A 120 -3.71 17.99 -0.96
C GLY A 120 -2.64 17.47 -1.90
N ALA A 121 -1.66 18.30 -2.23
CA ALA A 121 -0.65 18.05 -3.27
C ALA A 121 0.61 17.31 -2.78
N THR A 122 0.74 17.00 -1.49
CA THR A 122 1.97 16.40 -0.93
C THR A 122 2.25 15.02 -1.54
N LYS A 123 1.22 14.20 -1.74
CA LYS A 123 1.32 12.88 -2.36
C LYS A 123 1.93 12.95 -3.76
N ASP A 124 1.43 13.87 -4.60
CA ASP A 124 1.93 14.06 -5.96
C ASP A 124 3.37 14.60 -5.96
N PHE A 125 3.69 15.48 -5.03
CA PHE A 125 5.03 16.01 -4.84
C PHE A 125 6.03 14.90 -4.51
N VAL A 126 5.68 13.98 -3.61
CA VAL A 126 6.53 12.86 -3.21
C VAL A 126 6.79 11.91 -4.39
N VAL A 127 5.77 11.57 -5.16
CA VAL A 127 5.94 10.72 -6.35
C VAL A 127 6.78 11.42 -7.42
N LYS A 128 6.44 12.67 -7.76
CA LYS A 128 7.12 13.44 -8.81
C LYS A 128 8.62 13.66 -8.53
N ASN A 129 9.01 13.78 -7.27
CA ASN A 129 10.41 13.97 -6.88
C ASN A 129 11.16 12.66 -6.63
N ASN A 130 10.60 11.50 -7.01
CA ASN A 130 11.26 10.19 -6.95
C ASN A 130 11.84 9.84 -5.59
N TYR A 131 11.08 10.04 -4.51
CA TYR A 131 11.52 9.64 -3.16
C TYR A 131 11.55 8.13 -2.97
N PHE A 132 10.76 7.38 -3.76
CA PHE A 132 10.72 5.92 -3.70
C PHE A 132 11.85 5.27 -4.48
N HIS A 133 12.21 4.05 -4.10
CA HIS A 133 13.13 3.22 -4.85
C HIS A 133 12.61 2.98 -6.29
N HIS A 134 13.50 2.90 -7.27
CA HIS A 134 13.13 2.80 -8.69
C HIS A 134 12.22 1.59 -9.02
N GLU A 135 12.40 0.45 -8.35
CA GLU A 135 11.52 -0.71 -8.54
C GLU A 135 10.11 -0.44 -7.99
N ILE A 136 10.01 0.21 -6.85
CA ILE A 136 8.74 0.62 -6.24
C ILE A 136 8.02 1.64 -7.11
N ASN A 137 8.75 2.61 -7.68
CA ASN A 137 8.17 3.60 -8.60
C ASN A 137 7.47 2.96 -9.81
N LYS A 138 7.95 1.83 -10.33
CA LYS A 138 7.31 1.11 -11.43
C LYS A 138 5.94 0.52 -11.05
N LEU A 139 5.75 0.25 -9.78
CA LEU A 139 4.51 -0.33 -9.23
C LEU A 139 3.50 0.72 -8.80
N ILE A 140 3.88 1.99 -8.69
CA ILE A 140 2.95 3.07 -8.33
C ILE A 140 1.90 3.20 -9.43
N ARG A 141 0.64 3.21 -9.02
CA ARG A 141 -0.52 3.32 -9.91
C ARG A 141 -1.17 4.69 -9.81
N GLU A 142 -1.58 5.19 -10.93
CA GLU A 142 -2.41 6.39 -11.03
C GLU A 142 -3.88 6.01 -11.19
N PRO A 143 -4.81 6.84 -10.72
CA PRO A 143 -4.61 8.16 -10.10
C PRO A 143 -4.20 8.06 -8.61
N HIS A 144 -3.57 9.14 -8.09
CA HIS A 144 -3.39 9.30 -6.65
C HIS A 144 -4.68 9.82 -6.01
N PHE A 145 -5.01 9.32 -4.84
CA PHE A 145 -6.30 9.58 -4.21
C PHE A 145 -6.23 10.64 -3.12
N ASP A 146 -7.19 11.57 -3.11
CA ASP A 146 -7.38 12.46 -1.99
C ASP A 146 -8.08 11.71 -0.85
N VAL A 147 -7.46 11.68 0.32
CA VAL A 147 -8.01 11.12 1.56
C VAL A 147 -7.86 12.14 2.68
N GLY A 148 -8.74 12.07 3.68
CA GLY A 148 -8.80 13.07 4.74
C GLY A 148 -7.67 12.98 5.75
N TYR A 149 -7.04 11.80 5.90
CA TYR A 149 -6.03 11.53 6.92
C TYR A 149 -4.84 10.79 6.34
N SER A 150 -3.67 10.91 6.99
CA SER A 150 -2.43 10.22 6.60
C SER A 150 -1.97 9.20 7.64
N ASN A 151 -2.93 8.51 8.26
CA ASN A 151 -2.77 7.45 9.26
C ASN A 151 -3.56 6.18 8.88
N ASP A 152 -3.79 5.24 9.80
CA ASP A 152 -4.56 4.02 9.54
C ASP A 152 -5.97 4.29 8.99
N SER A 153 -6.64 5.34 9.48
CA SER A 153 -7.95 5.74 8.93
C SER A 153 -7.86 6.21 7.48
N GLY A 154 -6.78 6.91 7.13
CA GLY A 154 -6.48 7.30 5.75
C GLY A 154 -6.21 6.11 4.84
N LEU A 155 -5.52 5.07 5.33
CA LEU A 155 -5.33 3.82 4.58
C LEU A 155 -6.66 3.11 4.31
N ARG A 156 -7.58 3.09 5.26
CA ARG A 156 -8.94 2.53 5.07
C ARG A 156 -9.73 3.32 4.03
N GLU A 157 -9.70 4.64 4.11
CA GLU A 157 -10.35 5.51 3.14
C GLU A 157 -9.76 5.32 1.74
N LEU A 158 -8.42 5.17 1.65
CA LEU A 158 -7.71 4.93 0.40
C LEU A 158 -8.20 3.65 -0.29
N ILE A 159 -8.35 2.55 0.45
CA ILE A 159 -8.88 1.30 -0.10
C ILE A 159 -10.30 1.47 -0.64
N GLN A 160 -11.16 2.17 0.09
CA GLN A 160 -12.53 2.40 -0.35
C GLN A 160 -12.58 3.22 -1.65
N ARG A 161 -11.73 4.24 -1.77
CA ARG A 161 -11.66 5.08 -2.98
C ARG A 161 -10.98 4.39 -4.15
N ALA A 162 -10.00 3.54 -3.88
CA ALA A 162 -9.21 2.85 -4.88
C ALA A 162 -9.83 1.52 -5.34
N GLY A 163 -10.96 1.08 -4.78
CA GLY A 163 -11.57 -0.22 -5.08
C GLY A 163 -11.73 -0.47 -6.58
N GLY A 164 -12.28 0.49 -7.32
CA GLY A 164 -12.42 0.36 -8.78
C GLY A 164 -11.09 0.27 -9.54
N LEU A 165 -10.03 0.93 -9.07
CA LEU A 165 -8.69 0.80 -9.64
C LEU A 165 -8.09 -0.59 -9.36
N MET A 166 -8.26 -1.10 -8.14
CA MET A 166 -7.80 -2.43 -7.76
C MET A 166 -8.47 -3.50 -8.62
N ASP A 167 -9.80 -3.45 -8.77
CA ASP A 167 -10.57 -4.36 -9.64
C ASP A 167 -10.09 -4.30 -11.10
N GLN A 168 -9.78 -3.11 -11.61
CA GLN A 168 -9.27 -2.95 -12.96
C GLN A 168 -7.88 -3.56 -13.13
N ILE A 169 -6.98 -3.38 -12.16
CA ILE A 169 -5.64 -3.98 -12.17
C ILE A 169 -5.74 -5.52 -12.17
N GLU A 170 -6.65 -6.09 -11.39
CA GLU A 170 -6.91 -7.53 -11.36
C GLU A 170 -7.37 -8.05 -12.72
N LEU A 171 -8.36 -7.41 -13.33
CA LEU A 171 -8.83 -7.77 -14.67
C LEU A 171 -7.73 -7.69 -15.73
N ASP A 172 -6.85 -6.70 -15.66
CA ASP A 172 -5.75 -6.55 -16.61
C ASP A 172 -4.69 -7.66 -16.44
N VAL A 173 -4.42 -8.10 -15.21
CA VAL A 173 -3.54 -9.24 -14.93
C VAL A 173 -4.15 -10.52 -15.47
N GLU A 174 -5.42 -10.80 -15.22
CA GLU A 174 -6.13 -11.98 -15.72
C GLU A 174 -6.14 -12.02 -17.26
N ARG A 175 -6.43 -10.90 -17.91
CA ARG A 175 -6.38 -10.82 -19.39
C ARG A 175 -5.00 -11.15 -19.93
N ARG A 176 -3.94 -10.63 -19.36
CA ARG A 176 -2.56 -10.94 -19.78
C ARG A 176 -2.23 -12.42 -19.62
N LEU A 177 -2.67 -13.06 -18.54
CA LEU A 177 -2.48 -14.48 -18.32
C LEU A 177 -3.20 -15.32 -19.41
N VAL A 178 -4.44 -14.97 -19.72
CA VAL A 178 -5.22 -15.62 -20.80
C VAL A 178 -4.56 -15.40 -22.16
N ASP A 179 -4.13 -14.19 -22.48
CA ASP A 179 -3.45 -13.87 -23.75
C ASP A 179 -2.13 -14.64 -23.90
N ASN A 180 -1.35 -14.75 -22.83
CA ASN A 180 -0.12 -15.53 -22.84
C ASN A 180 -0.39 -17.01 -23.05
N PHE A 181 -1.36 -17.57 -22.33
CA PHE A 181 -1.78 -18.96 -22.52
C PHE A 181 -2.21 -19.26 -23.96
N LEU A 182 -3.03 -18.39 -24.54
CA LEU A 182 -3.48 -18.55 -25.93
C LEU A 182 -2.33 -18.48 -26.94
N ARG A 183 -1.28 -17.68 -26.67
CA ARG A 183 -0.08 -17.63 -27.54
C ARG A 183 0.80 -18.85 -27.44
N GLU A 184 0.82 -19.54 -26.30
CA GLU A 184 1.61 -20.76 -26.12
C GLU A 184 0.91 -22.00 -26.71
N VAL A 185 -0.41 -21.96 -26.82
CA VAL A 185 -1.22 -23.08 -27.34
C VAL A 185 -1.45 -23.00 -28.86
N MET A 186 -1.25 -21.84 -29.47
CA MET A 186 -1.38 -21.63 -30.93
C MET A 186 -0.03 -21.68 -31.64
#